data_7a5707057485482262e59699d23f041b
#
_entry.id   7a5707057485482262e59699d23f041b
#
_cell.length_a   1.000
_cell.length_b   1.000
_cell.length_c   1.000
_cell.angle_alpha   90.00
_cell.angle_beta   90.00
_cell.angle_gamma   90.00
#
_symmetry.space_group_name_H-M   'P 1'
#
loop_
_entity.id
_entity.type
_entity.pdbx_description
1 polymer ?
#
loop_
_entity_poly.entity_id
_entity_poly.type
_entity_poly.pdbx_seq_one_letter_code
_entity_poly.pdbx_strand_id
1 'polypeptide(L)'
;MRSLLLLSLVFLMAPASPAQTWQSLRTGDSLHESAHGVWQSRGYGWVVEIDADGFTVFDTSPAGCMPNEETQGELAGWVNVFSREGDALRLAFRPENSTQYVFDPLPGIPDVCATPPGKSPREVFDYLWTVMDQHYAFFDLHGVDWHPRYAELAPTVTDATTDAELKATLLQLVNGLDDGHLNMMMIVDGEPEMVGGKPPRQLNAALQAAFETQGEIESRRAFSNDWVQRNRARLESEVLDGPMEASSNGRVRWGRAGDIGYVAINGMEAFAEDATLNQDLEAVETILSQVVRDLADTDAMIVDVAFNQGGYDEVALAVAAHFAAEPTLALTKETHGAPSGAEQSFYVVPAEVRYLKPVVVLTSDVTASAAEVFTMSMRALPSVTHAGAPTRGAFSDVLIQVLPNGWMMTLSNEVYQDAEGELWERRGIQPEAPFAMFSEGDLDGHFEAVRELMMRLHGRS
;
A
#
# COMPACT_ATOMS: atom_id res chain seq x y z
N MET A 1 -0.47 -14.49 -65.27
CA MET A 1 -1.66 -14.70 -64.45
C MET A 1 -1.15 -15.19 -63.08
N ARG A 2 -1.09 -14.30 -62.08
CA ARG A 2 -0.77 -14.64 -60.71
C ARG A 2 -2.00 -14.40 -59.88
N SER A 3 -2.59 -15.48 -59.38
CA SER A 3 -3.76 -15.44 -58.47
C SER A 3 -3.32 -14.99 -57.07
N LEU A 4 -3.84 -13.85 -56.63
CA LEU A 4 -3.78 -13.45 -55.22
C LEU A 4 -4.86 -14.25 -54.47
N LEU A 5 -4.44 -15.08 -53.51
CA LEU A 5 -5.33 -15.61 -52.48
C LEU A 5 -5.46 -14.54 -51.35
N LEU A 6 -6.65 -13.97 -51.23
CA LEU A 6 -7.05 -13.20 -50.01
C LEU A 6 -7.32 -14.19 -48.89
N LEU A 7 -6.49 -14.22 -47.85
CA LEU A 7 -6.78 -14.84 -46.57
C LEU A 7 -7.67 -13.87 -45.74
N SER A 8 -8.97 -14.19 -45.64
CA SER A 8 -9.87 -13.50 -44.73
C SER A 8 -9.57 -13.97 -43.29
N LEU A 9 -8.94 -13.11 -42.46
CA LEU A 9 -8.89 -13.33 -41.01
C LEU A 9 -10.28 -13.10 -40.42
N VAL A 10 -10.93 -14.18 -40.02
CA VAL A 10 -12.16 -14.13 -39.20
C VAL A 10 -11.67 -13.90 -37.75
N PHE A 11 -11.80 -12.68 -37.25
CA PHE A 11 -11.74 -12.39 -35.83
C PHE A 11 -12.96 -13.04 -35.18
N LEU A 12 -12.77 -14.16 -34.52
CA LEU A 12 -13.73 -14.69 -33.55
C LEU A 12 -13.71 -13.73 -32.34
N MET A 13 -14.69 -12.83 -32.29
CA MET A 13 -14.98 -12.08 -31.06
C MET A 13 -15.39 -13.12 -29.99
N ALA A 14 -14.61 -13.28 -28.94
CA ALA A 14 -15.05 -13.98 -27.74
C ALA A 14 -16.36 -13.33 -27.27
N PRO A 15 -17.36 -14.11 -26.81
CA PRO A 15 -18.56 -13.51 -26.25
C PRO A 15 -18.16 -12.62 -25.08
N ALA A 16 -18.63 -11.37 -25.09
CA ALA A 16 -18.47 -10.47 -23.95
C ALA A 16 -19.08 -11.17 -22.73
N SER A 17 -18.30 -11.34 -21.67
CA SER A 17 -18.81 -11.79 -20.37
C SER A 17 -19.99 -10.89 -19.98
N PRO A 18 -21.07 -11.43 -19.43
CA PRO A 18 -22.18 -10.61 -18.96
C PRO A 18 -21.63 -9.56 -17.99
N ALA A 19 -22.05 -8.30 -18.18
CA ALA A 19 -21.62 -7.21 -17.32
C ALA A 19 -21.89 -7.58 -15.86
N GLN A 20 -20.88 -7.53 -15.03
CA GLN A 20 -20.96 -7.84 -13.60
C GLN A 20 -21.93 -6.87 -12.94
N THR A 21 -22.98 -7.38 -12.28
CA THR A 21 -23.99 -6.54 -11.63
C THR A 21 -23.61 -6.36 -10.16
N TRP A 22 -23.11 -5.19 -9.82
CA TRP A 22 -22.81 -4.80 -8.45
C TRP A 22 -24.08 -4.29 -7.74
N GLN A 23 -24.20 -4.63 -6.47
CA GLN A 23 -25.27 -4.21 -5.57
C GLN A 23 -24.70 -3.64 -4.29
N SER A 24 -25.45 -2.77 -3.62
CA SER A 24 -25.08 -2.31 -2.27
C SER A 24 -25.05 -3.48 -1.31
N LEU A 25 -23.99 -3.60 -0.55
CA LEU A 25 -23.84 -4.65 0.47
C LEU A 25 -24.77 -4.41 1.67
N ARG A 26 -25.18 -3.14 1.92
CA ARG A 26 -26.04 -2.78 3.03
C ARG A 26 -27.44 -2.36 2.55
N THR A 27 -28.46 -2.81 3.29
CA THR A 27 -29.85 -2.39 3.14
C THR A 27 -30.34 -1.92 4.51
N GLY A 28 -30.31 -0.61 4.74
CA GLY A 28 -30.46 -0.03 6.09
C GLY A 28 -29.28 -0.42 6.97
N ASP A 29 -29.56 -0.94 8.16
CA ASP A 29 -28.54 -1.35 9.13
C ASP A 29 -28.07 -2.80 8.94
N SER A 30 -28.69 -3.58 8.05
CA SER A 30 -28.37 -4.99 7.85
C SER A 30 -27.60 -5.23 6.54
N LEU A 31 -26.81 -6.31 6.50
CA LEU A 31 -26.19 -6.79 5.27
C LEU A 31 -27.23 -7.44 4.37
N HIS A 32 -27.00 -7.32 3.05
CA HIS A 32 -27.93 -7.79 2.03
C HIS A 32 -28.03 -9.32 2.02
N GLU A 33 -29.26 -9.87 2.11
CA GLU A 33 -29.52 -11.32 2.23
C GLU A 33 -28.84 -12.18 1.15
N SER A 34 -28.67 -11.64 -0.06
CA SER A 34 -27.99 -12.36 -1.16
C SER A 34 -26.46 -12.50 -0.93
N ALA A 35 -25.88 -11.82 0.04
CA ALA A 35 -24.49 -11.99 0.44
C ALA A 35 -24.34 -12.97 1.62
N HIS A 36 -25.46 -13.35 2.29
CA HIS A 36 -25.41 -14.24 3.46
C HIS A 36 -24.87 -15.61 3.09
N GLY A 37 -24.13 -16.19 4.00
CA GLY A 37 -23.54 -17.51 3.90
C GLY A 37 -22.16 -17.61 4.53
N VAL A 38 -21.51 -18.75 4.33
CA VAL A 38 -20.12 -18.97 4.73
C VAL A 38 -19.26 -19.07 3.47
N TRP A 39 -18.15 -18.38 3.48
CA TRP A 39 -17.35 -18.09 2.30
C TRP A 39 -15.86 -18.32 2.57
N GLN A 40 -15.13 -18.91 1.61
CA GLN A 40 -13.68 -19.03 1.62
C GLN A 40 -13.07 -18.01 0.64
N SER A 41 -12.20 -17.12 1.12
CA SER A 41 -11.48 -16.20 0.25
C SER A 41 -10.48 -16.90 -0.65
N ARG A 42 -10.26 -16.36 -1.86
CA ARG A 42 -9.18 -16.81 -2.74
C ARG A 42 -7.92 -16.01 -2.43
N GLY A 43 -6.86 -16.68 -1.96
CA GLY A 43 -5.53 -16.11 -1.76
C GLY A 43 -5.30 -15.39 -0.41
N TYR A 44 -6.33 -15.17 0.42
CA TYR A 44 -6.19 -14.48 1.70
C TYR A 44 -6.27 -15.41 2.93
N GLY A 45 -6.69 -16.65 2.74
CA GLY A 45 -6.83 -17.60 3.86
C GLY A 45 -8.02 -17.33 4.77
N TRP A 46 -8.96 -16.46 4.40
CA TRP A 46 -10.11 -16.15 5.24
C TRP A 46 -11.28 -17.12 5.03
N VAL A 47 -11.90 -17.52 6.11
CA VAL A 47 -13.29 -18.00 6.12
C VAL A 47 -14.15 -16.88 6.70
N VAL A 48 -15.16 -16.47 5.97
CA VAL A 48 -16.04 -15.36 6.34
C VAL A 48 -17.48 -15.86 6.42
N GLU A 49 -18.11 -15.73 7.58
CA GLU A 49 -19.56 -15.84 7.70
C GLU A 49 -20.17 -14.46 7.58
N ILE A 50 -21.16 -14.34 6.72
CA ILE A 50 -21.92 -13.11 6.48
C ILE A 50 -23.37 -13.39 6.84
N ASP A 51 -23.92 -12.62 7.78
CA ASP A 51 -25.34 -12.67 8.16
C ASP A 51 -25.94 -11.26 8.21
N ALA A 52 -27.14 -11.12 8.76
CA ALA A 52 -27.83 -9.83 8.85
C ALA A 52 -27.09 -8.82 9.75
N ASP A 53 -26.36 -9.29 10.75
CA ASP A 53 -25.73 -8.47 11.78
C ASP A 53 -24.30 -8.03 11.37
N GLY A 54 -23.61 -8.79 10.49
CA GLY A 54 -22.27 -8.43 10.06
C GLY A 54 -21.44 -9.58 9.51
N PHE A 55 -20.14 -9.45 9.75
CA PHE A 55 -19.12 -10.44 9.38
C PHE A 55 -18.61 -11.16 10.62
N THR A 56 -18.30 -12.44 10.48
CA THR A 56 -17.42 -13.17 11.39
C THR A 56 -16.27 -13.72 10.54
N VAL A 57 -15.04 -13.39 10.91
CA VAL A 57 -13.85 -13.72 10.11
C VAL A 57 -12.92 -14.65 10.88
N PHE A 58 -12.43 -15.66 10.17
CA PHE A 58 -11.41 -16.57 10.65
C PHE A 58 -10.25 -16.62 9.65
N ASP A 59 -9.02 -16.58 10.16
CA ASP A 59 -7.83 -16.97 9.42
C ASP A 59 -7.72 -18.48 9.40
N THR A 60 -7.55 -19.07 8.22
CA THR A 60 -7.44 -20.53 8.07
C THR A 60 -6.13 -20.94 7.43
N SER A 61 -5.52 -21.95 7.99
CA SER A 61 -4.34 -22.61 7.44
C SER A 61 -4.38 -24.11 7.74
N PRO A 62 -3.54 -24.94 7.14
CA PRO A 62 -3.39 -26.36 7.55
C PRO A 62 -3.00 -26.54 9.02
N ALA A 63 -2.40 -25.52 9.67
CA ALA A 63 -2.05 -25.56 11.08
C ALA A 63 -3.22 -25.20 12.02
N GLY A 64 -4.36 -24.75 11.49
CA GLY A 64 -5.54 -24.45 12.28
C GLY A 64 -6.33 -23.24 11.78
N CYS A 65 -7.26 -22.80 12.63
CA CYS A 65 -8.17 -21.69 12.34
C CYS A 65 -8.23 -20.75 13.54
N MET A 66 -8.02 -19.45 13.29
CA MET A 66 -8.00 -18.40 14.31
C MET A 66 -9.07 -17.35 14.02
N PRO A 67 -9.90 -16.93 15.02
CA PRO A 67 -10.72 -15.74 14.87
C PRO A 67 -9.86 -14.51 14.57
N ASN A 68 -10.28 -13.67 13.60
CA ASN A 68 -9.57 -12.46 13.22
C ASN A 68 -10.51 -11.24 13.29
N GLU A 69 -10.56 -10.60 14.47
CA GLU A 69 -11.39 -9.42 14.73
C GLU A 69 -10.87 -8.17 13.98
N GLU A 70 -9.56 -8.10 13.70
CA GLU A 70 -8.97 -6.99 12.96
C GLU A 70 -9.47 -7.00 11.50
N THR A 71 -9.28 -8.10 10.77
CA THR A 71 -9.80 -8.25 9.40
C THR A 71 -11.34 -8.16 9.36
N GLN A 72 -12.04 -8.63 10.40
CA GLN A 72 -13.49 -8.45 10.53
C GLN A 72 -13.87 -6.97 10.56
N GLY A 73 -13.16 -6.17 11.35
CA GLY A 73 -13.35 -4.72 11.44
C GLY A 73 -13.03 -4.02 10.12
N GLU A 74 -11.94 -4.43 9.46
CA GLU A 74 -11.54 -3.91 8.16
C GLU A 74 -12.60 -4.19 7.09
N LEU A 75 -13.03 -5.43 6.92
CA LEU A 75 -14.09 -5.78 5.95
C LEU A 75 -15.38 -5.00 6.22
N ALA A 76 -15.77 -4.84 7.48
CA ALA A 76 -16.96 -4.06 7.85
C ALA A 76 -16.87 -2.58 7.46
N GLY A 77 -15.66 -2.01 7.44
CA GLY A 77 -15.37 -0.61 7.07
C GLY A 77 -15.08 -0.39 5.59
N TRP A 78 -14.50 -1.40 4.91
CA TRP A 78 -13.97 -1.22 3.57
C TRP A 78 -14.89 -1.74 2.47
N VAL A 79 -15.77 -2.72 2.71
CA VAL A 79 -16.63 -3.26 1.66
C VAL A 79 -18.01 -2.64 1.68
N ASN A 80 -18.42 -2.08 0.53
CA ASN A 80 -19.70 -1.40 0.39
C ASN A 80 -20.60 -2.06 -0.66
N VAL A 81 -20.00 -2.83 -1.59
CA VAL A 81 -20.71 -3.45 -2.70
C VAL A 81 -20.35 -4.93 -2.83
N PHE A 82 -21.28 -5.68 -3.37
CA PHE A 82 -21.06 -7.07 -3.71
C PHE A 82 -21.60 -7.41 -5.09
N SER A 83 -21.09 -8.48 -5.68
CA SER A 83 -21.65 -9.11 -6.87
C SER A 83 -21.55 -10.62 -6.80
N ARG A 84 -22.33 -11.31 -7.64
CA ARG A 84 -22.30 -12.76 -7.77
C ARG A 84 -21.86 -13.13 -9.17
N GLU A 85 -20.91 -14.05 -9.27
CA GLU A 85 -20.48 -14.65 -10.53
C GLU A 85 -20.57 -16.17 -10.41
N GLY A 86 -21.64 -16.76 -10.95
CA GLY A 86 -21.99 -18.14 -10.64
C GLY A 86 -22.27 -18.30 -9.13
N ASP A 87 -21.55 -19.20 -8.49
CA ASP A 87 -21.64 -19.42 -7.04
C ASP A 87 -20.69 -18.52 -6.24
N ALA A 88 -19.69 -17.88 -6.87
CA ALA A 88 -18.74 -17.03 -6.19
C ALA A 88 -19.37 -15.69 -5.76
N LEU A 89 -18.92 -15.20 -4.60
CA LEU A 89 -19.19 -13.86 -4.07
C LEU A 89 -17.98 -12.97 -4.33
N ARG A 90 -18.20 -11.74 -4.78
CA ARG A 90 -17.19 -10.69 -4.82
C ARG A 90 -17.61 -9.57 -3.88
N LEU A 91 -16.67 -9.11 -3.08
CA LEU A 91 -16.81 -7.94 -2.22
C LEU A 91 -15.81 -6.87 -2.63
N ALA A 92 -16.21 -5.61 -2.62
CA ALA A 92 -15.34 -4.50 -2.91
C ALA A 92 -15.81 -3.21 -2.21
N PHE A 93 -14.91 -2.24 -2.10
CA PHE A 93 -15.27 -0.90 -1.65
C PHE A 93 -16.17 -0.20 -2.69
N ARG A 94 -15.82 -0.33 -3.98
CA ARG A 94 -16.61 0.13 -5.15
C ARG A 94 -16.43 -0.83 -6.32
N PRO A 95 -17.30 -0.77 -7.35
CA PRO A 95 -17.24 -1.69 -8.48
C PRO A 95 -15.94 -1.65 -9.29
N GLU A 96 -15.31 -0.49 -9.38
CA GLU A 96 -14.14 -0.24 -10.21
C GLU A 96 -13.04 0.43 -9.39
N ASN A 97 -11.78 0.20 -9.74
CA ASN A 97 -10.60 0.80 -9.09
C ASN A 97 -10.56 0.60 -7.56
N SER A 98 -10.91 -0.59 -7.14
CA SER A 98 -10.88 -1.03 -5.75
C SER A 98 -10.60 -2.51 -5.75
N THR A 99 -9.89 -3.01 -4.74
CA THR A 99 -9.63 -4.44 -4.59
C THR A 99 -10.94 -5.22 -4.53
N GLN A 100 -11.04 -6.24 -5.38
CA GLN A 100 -12.17 -7.17 -5.39
C GLN A 100 -11.74 -8.45 -4.69
N TYR A 101 -12.27 -8.67 -3.50
CA TYR A 101 -12.10 -9.91 -2.75
C TYR A 101 -13.05 -10.96 -3.30
N VAL A 102 -12.52 -12.08 -3.76
CA VAL A 102 -13.32 -13.16 -4.36
C VAL A 102 -13.41 -14.33 -3.40
N PHE A 103 -14.64 -14.86 -3.24
CA PHE A 103 -14.94 -15.91 -2.28
C PHE A 103 -15.70 -17.06 -2.93
N ASP A 104 -15.35 -18.29 -2.58
CA ASP A 104 -16.09 -19.50 -2.93
C ASP A 104 -17.03 -19.91 -1.77
N PRO A 105 -18.23 -20.44 -2.05
CA PRO A 105 -19.19 -20.82 -1.01
C PRO A 105 -18.72 -22.05 -0.23
N LEU A 106 -18.95 -22.05 1.07
CA LEU A 106 -18.78 -23.19 1.94
C LEU A 106 -20.14 -23.67 2.50
N PRO A 107 -20.30 -24.97 2.80
CA PRO A 107 -21.52 -25.48 3.41
C PRO A 107 -21.76 -25.02 4.84
N GLY A 108 -20.72 -24.46 5.49
CA GLY A 108 -20.70 -23.96 6.85
C GLY A 108 -19.28 -23.67 7.30
N ILE A 109 -19.12 -23.10 8.49
CA ILE A 109 -17.79 -22.89 9.10
C ILE A 109 -17.11 -24.24 9.25
N PRO A 110 -15.85 -24.40 8.77
CA PRO A 110 -15.10 -25.65 8.85
C PRO A 110 -14.93 -26.14 10.30
N ASP A 111 -15.03 -27.45 10.52
CA ASP A 111 -14.89 -28.07 11.85
C ASP A 111 -13.57 -27.70 12.56
N VAL A 112 -12.49 -27.44 11.79
CA VAL A 112 -11.19 -27.00 12.32
C VAL A 112 -11.29 -25.66 13.06
N CYS A 113 -12.28 -24.82 12.74
CA CYS A 113 -12.52 -23.53 13.39
C CYS A 113 -13.29 -23.66 14.73
N ALA A 114 -13.86 -24.85 15.04
CA ALA A 114 -14.52 -25.07 16.32
C ALA A 114 -13.56 -25.11 17.51
N THR A 115 -12.28 -25.36 17.26
CA THR A 115 -11.24 -25.40 18.30
C THR A 115 -9.99 -24.71 17.77
N PRO A 116 -9.66 -23.50 18.25
CA PRO A 116 -8.44 -22.82 17.86
C PRO A 116 -7.19 -23.66 18.16
N PRO A 117 -6.09 -23.47 17.44
CA PRO A 117 -4.81 -24.10 17.72
C PRO A 117 -4.35 -23.84 19.16
N GLY A 118 -3.54 -24.74 19.70
CA GLY A 118 -2.91 -24.53 21.01
C GLY A 118 -1.92 -23.36 20.99
N LYS A 119 -1.59 -22.87 22.18
CA LYS A 119 -0.75 -21.66 22.38
C LYS A 119 0.68 -21.99 22.79
N SER A 120 1.10 -23.28 22.69
CA SER A 120 2.48 -23.63 22.99
C SER A 120 3.43 -22.98 21.98
N PRO A 121 4.66 -22.68 22.37
CA PRO A 121 5.64 -22.06 21.47
C PRO A 121 5.81 -22.83 20.15
N ARG A 122 5.72 -24.15 20.21
CA ARG A 122 5.81 -25.00 19.01
C ARG A 122 4.62 -24.80 18.09
N GLU A 123 3.39 -24.76 18.60
CA GLU A 123 2.18 -24.53 17.79
C GLU A 123 2.17 -23.14 17.16
N VAL A 124 2.62 -22.11 17.90
CA VAL A 124 2.79 -20.74 17.36
C VAL A 124 3.80 -20.71 16.21
N PHE A 125 4.95 -21.37 16.39
CA PHE A 125 5.98 -21.47 15.34
C PHE A 125 5.46 -22.20 14.10
N ASP A 126 4.80 -23.33 14.27
CA ASP A 126 4.25 -24.12 13.16
C ASP A 126 3.13 -23.35 12.44
N TYR A 127 2.30 -22.62 13.17
CA TYR A 127 1.24 -21.79 12.61
C TYR A 127 1.81 -20.66 11.75
N LEU A 128 2.75 -19.86 12.28
CA LEU A 128 3.39 -18.77 11.54
C LEU A 128 4.08 -19.29 10.28
N TRP A 129 4.86 -20.37 10.41
CA TRP A 129 5.55 -20.96 9.26
C TRP A 129 4.55 -21.36 8.15
N THR A 130 3.45 -22.01 8.53
CA THR A 130 2.43 -22.48 7.59
C THR A 130 1.70 -21.32 6.90
N VAL A 131 1.35 -20.26 7.65
CA VAL A 131 0.73 -19.05 7.10
C VAL A 131 1.65 -18.38 6.08
N MET A 132 2.92 -18.21 6.42
CA MET A 132 3.91 -17.67 5.49
C MET A 132 4.06 -18.55 4.24
N ASP A 133 4.14 -19.86 4.41
CA ASP A 133 4.26 -20.82 3.29
C ASP A 133 3.10 -20.72 2.29
N GLN A 134 1.90 -20.40 2.77
CA GLN A 134 0.70 -20.32 1.92
C GLN A 134 0.47 -18.94 1.30
N HIS A 135 0.84 -17.88 2.00
CA HIS A 135 0.36 -16.54 1.65
C HIS A 135 1.47 -15.55 1.31
N TYR A 136 2.73 -15.78 1.72
CA TYR A 136 3.80 -14.84 1.41
C TYR A 136 4.24 -14.93 -0.04
N ALA A 137 4.13 -13.82 -0.79
CA ALA A 137 4.31 -13.81 -2.25
C ALA A 137 5.78 -13.80 -2.71
N PHE A 138 6.77 -13.45 -1.86
CA PHE A 138 8.05 -12.96 -2.34
C PHE A 138 9.28 -13.75 -1.87
N PHE A 139 9.14 -15.04 -1.50
CA PHE A 139 10.30 -15.88 -1.14
C PHE A 139 11.36 -15.90 -2.24
N ASP A 140 10.96 -16.15 -3.48
CA ASP A 140 11.88 -16.22 -4.62
C ASP A 140 12.54 -14.86 -4.90
N LEU A 141 11.80 -13.76 -4.76
CA LEU A 141 12.32 -12.41 -4.95
C LEU A 141 13.42 -12.07 -3.93
N HIS A 142 13.30 -12.60 -2.69
CA HIS A 142 14.31 -12.44 -1.65
C HIS A 142 15.41 -13.48 -1.70
N GLY A 143 15.27 -14.52 -2.52
CA GLY A 143 16.21 -15.63 -2.61
C GLY A 143 16.22 -16.49 -1.33
N VAL A 144 15.06 -16.59 -0.67
CA VAL A 144 14.88 -17.34 0.58
C VAL A 144 14.25 -18.69 0.28
N ASP A 145 14.97 -19.75 0.61
CA ASP A 145 14.43 -21.12 0.60
C ASP A 145 13.72 -21.39 1.95
N TRP A 146 12.39 -21.38 1.91
CA TRP A 146 11.56 -21.39 3.12
C TRP A 146 11.52 -22.75 3.84
N HIS A 147 11.40 -23.84 3.09
CA HIS A 147 11.26 -25.18 3.67
C HIS A 147 12.49 -25.68 4.46
N PRO A 148 13.74 -25.50 4.02
CA PRO A 148 14.92 -25.85 4.81
C PRO A 148 15.00 -25.13 6.14
N ARG A 149 14.52 -23.89 6.24
CA ARG A 149 14.50 -23.12 7.51
C ARG A 149 13.61 -23.76 8.55
N TYR A 150 12.46 -24.30 8.13
CA TYR A 150 11.62 -25.07 9.04
C TYR A 150 12.36 -26.30 9.58
N ALA A 151 12.96 -27.08 8.69
CA ALA A 151 13.68 -28.29 9.09
C ALA A 151 14.84 -28.01 10.07
N GLU A 152 15.48 -26.84 9.96
CA GLU A 152 16.55 -26.41 10.85
C GLU A 152 16.00 -25.89 12.20
N LEU A 153 15.00 -25.01 12.19
CA LEU A 153 14.58 -24.28 13.38
C LEU A 153 13.49 -24.99 14.19
N ALA A 154 12.58 -25.72 13.54
CA ALA A 154 11.49 -26.40 14.23
C ALA A 154 11.93 -27.35 15.36
N PRO A 155 13.05 -28.12 15.24
CA PRO A 155 13.53 -28.97 16.34
C PRO A 155 14.03 -28.18 17.56
N THR A 156 14.34 -26.90 17.42
CA THR A 156 14.82 -26.04 18.54
C THR A 156 13.69 -25.48 19.39
N VAL A 157 12.44 -25.46 18.84
CA VAL A 157 11.26 -24.94 19.54
C VAL A 157 10.55 -26.08 20.26
N THR A 158 10.40 -25.95 21.57
CA THR A 158 9.74 -26.92 22.45
C THR A 158 8.71 -26.22 23.32
N ASP A 159 7.90 -26.96 24.06
CA ASP A 159 6.94 -26.40 25.01
C ASP A 159 7.58 -25.63 26.17
N ALA A 160 8.89 -25.81 26.38
CA ALA A 160 9.67 -25.07 27.39
C ALA A 160 10.33 -23.80 26.84
N THR A 161 10.22 -23.52 25.54
CA THR A 161 10.74 -22.32 24.90
C THR A 161 10.02 -21.07 25.47
N THR A 162 10.78 -20.08 25.91
CA THR A 162 10.25 -18.82 26.41
C THR A 162 9.80 -17.90 25.27
N ASP A 163 8.98 -16.88 25.55
CA ASP A 163 8.56 -15.88 24.54
C ASP A 163 9.76 -15.16 23.91
N ALA A 164 10.78 -14.83 24.69
CA ALA A 164 12.01 -14.22 24.18
C ALA A 164 12.80 -15.15 23.23
N GLU A 165 12.88 -16.44 23.54
CA GLU A 165 13.53 -17.43 22.69
C GLU A 165 12.69 -17.71 21.42
N LEU A 166 11.36 -17.79 21.55
CA LEU A 166 10.46 -17.92 20.41
C LEU A 166 10.60 -16.72 19.47
N LYS A 167 10.54 -15.50 20.00
CA LYS A 167 10.79 -14.28 19.21
C LYS A 167 12.11 -14.36 18.44
N ALA A 168 13.20 -14.73 19.14
CA ALA A 168 14.52 -14.85 18.49
C ALA A 168 14.51 -15.87 17.35
N THR A 169 13.82 -16.99 17.54
CA THR A 169 13.68 -18.05 16.52
C THR A 169 12.83 -17.58 15.34
N LEU A 170 11.72 -16.88 15.58
CA LEU A 170 10.87 -16.32 14.52
C LEU A 170 11.62 -15.26 13.70
N LEU A 171 12.42 -14.40 14.36
CA LEU A 171 13.28 -13.44 13.64
C LEU A 171 14.35 -14.13 12.81
N GLN A 172 14.88 -15.27 13.27
CA GLN A 172 15.79 -16.10 12.49
C GLN A 172 15.10 -16.74 11.27
N LEU A 173 13.86 -17.18 11.47
CA LEU A 173 13.04 -17.79 10.42
C LEU A 173 12.80 -16.81 9.26
N VAL A 174 12.45 -15.55 9.55
CA VAL A 174 12.17 -14.52 8.53
C VAL A 174 13.41 -13.71 8.09
N ASN A 175 14.58 -14.04 8.61
CA ASN A 175 15.81 -13.31 8.29
C ASN A 175 16.08 -13.32 6.77
N GLY A 176 16.40 -12.16 6.21
CA GLY A 176 16.64 -11.96 4.77
C GLY A 176 15.37 -11.66 3.95
N LEU A 177 14.19 -11.71 4.54
CA LEU A 177 12.98 -11.12 3.97
C LEU A 177 13.02 -9.62 4.28
N ASP A 178 13.59 -8.84 3.35
CA ASP A 178 13.71 -7.38 3.47
C ASP A 178 12.43 -6.72 2.89
N ASP A 179 11.32 -6.93 3.59
CA ASP A 179 9.97 -6.58 3.18
C ASP A 179 9.38 -5.53 4.12
N GLY A 180 8.84 -4.43 3.54
CA GLY A 180 8.29 -3.30 4.30
C GLY A 180 7.00 -3.63 5.05
N HIS A 181 6.26 -4.61 4.58
CA HIS A 181 4.97 -5.02 5.15
C HIS A 181 5.04 -6.31 5.99
N LEU A 182 6.20 -6.95 6.08
CA LEU A 182 6.40 -8.07 7.00
C LEU A 182 6.76 -7.55 8.40
N ASN A 183 5.77 -7.44 9.27
CA ASN A 183 5.94 -6.99 10.65
C ASN A 183 5.34 -8.00 11.61
N MET A 184 5.84 -8.02 12.84
CA MET A 184 5.28 -8.81 13.93
C MET A 184 5.11 -7.94 15.16
N MET A 185 3.89 -7.92 15.71
CA MET A 185 3.59 -7.33 17.01
C MET A 185 3.50 -8.45 18.03
N MET A 186 4.42 -8.44 18.97
CA MET A 186 4.63 -9.49 19.98
C MET A 186 4.49 -8.89 21.37
N ILE A 187 4.07 -9.71 22.34
CA ILE A 187 4.13 -9.36 23.76
C ILE A 187 5.22 -10.24 24.38
N VAL A 188 6.33 -9.63 24.78
CA VAL A 188 7.49 -10.32 25.39
C VAL A 188 7.68 -9.80 26.79
N ASP A 189 7.68 -10.68 27.79
CA ASP A 189 7.79 -10.31 29.21
C ASP A 189 6.71 -9.29 29.67
N GLY A 190 5.53 -9.31 29.01
CA GLY A 190 4.40 -8.40 29.28
C GLY A 190 4.48 -7.04 28.57
N GLU A 191 5.54 -6.78 27.81
CA GLU A 191 5.72 -5.54 27.07
C GLU A 191 5.46 -5.74 25.57
N PRO A 192 4.71 -4.83 24.89
CA PRO A 192 4.49 -4.90 23.46
C PRO A 192 5.76 -4.52 22.70
N GLU A 193 6.14 -5.34 21.74
CA GLU A 193 7.26 -5.08 20.84
C GLU A 193 6.80 -5.22 19.38
N MET A 194 7.23 -4.27 18.53
CA MET A 194 7.07 -4.38 17.08
C MET A 194 8.43 -4.65 16.45
N VAL A 195 8.51 -5.70 15.64
CA VAL A 195 9.73 -6.11 14.95
C VAL A 195 9.43 -6.40 13.47
N GLY A 196 10.43 -6.23 12.61
CA GLY A 196 10.28 -6.43 11.16
C GLY A 196 10.19 -5.12 10.38
N GLY A 197 9.62 -5.21 9.19
CA GLY A 197 9.50 -4.11 8.24
C GLY A 197 10.84 -3.66 7.63
N LYS A 198 10.72 -2.85 6.61
CA LYS A 198 11.85 -2.22 5.92
C LYS A 198 11.80 -0.71 6.15
N PRO A 199 12.46 -0.18 7.19
CA PRO A 199 12.45 1.25 7.46
C PRO A 199 13.17 2.04 6.36
N PRO A 200 12.88 3.37 6.19
CA PRO A 200 13.63 4.24 5.29
C PRO A 200 15.08 4.36 5.76
N ARG A 201 15.98 3.64 5.10
CA ARG A 201 17.36 3.48 5.57
C ARG A 201 18.17 4.76 5.42
N GLN A 202 18.02 5.47 4.29
CA GLN A 202 18.80 6.68 4.00
C GLN A 202 18.41 7.81 4.94
N LEU A 203 17.11 8.13 5.04
CA LEU A 203 16.64 9.16 5.97
C LEU A 203 16.97 8.81 7.42
N ASN A 204 16.77 7.56 7.84
CA ASN A 204 17.08 7.14 9.21
C ASN A 204 18.58 7.26 9.54
N ALA A 205 19.47 6.88 8.62
CA ALA A 205 20.91 7.03 8.81
C ALA A 205 21.32 8.50 8.87
N ALA A 206 20.78 9.34 7.98
CA ALA A 206 21.05 10.77 7.97
C ALA A 206 20.57 11.45 9.26
N LEU A 207 19.35 11.15 9.73
CA LEU A 207 18.81 11.67 10.99
C LEU A 207 19.61 11.19 12.20
N GLN A 208 20.04 9.94 12.23
CA GLN A 208 20.84 9.40 13.33
C GLN A 208 22.22 10.08 13.40
N ALA A 209 22.92 10.16 12.27
CA ALA A 209 24.22 10.80 12.20
C ALA A 209 24.17 12.29 12.60
N ALA A 210 23.12 13.00 12.12
CA ALA A 210 22.92 14.40 12.47
C ALA A 210 22.56 14.57 13.96
N PHE A 211 21.70 13.72 14.51
CA PHE A 211 21.33 13.74 15.94
C PHE A 211 22.54 13.51 16.86
N GLU A 212 23.42 12.58 16.52
CA GLU A 212 24.63 12.29 17.31
C GLU A 212 25.60 13.48 17.42
N THR A 213 25.53 14.42 16.47
CA THR A 213 26.34 15.65 16.51
C THR A 213 25.70 16.80 17.30
N GLN A 214 24.41 16.66 17.71
CA GLN A 214 23.64 17.69 18.41
C GLN A 214 23.61 17.42 19.92
N GLY A 215 24.33 18.19 20.70
CA GLY A 215 24.51 17.94 22.14
C GLY A 215 23.35 18.34 23.07
N GLU A 216 22.24 18.93 22.59
CA GLU A 216 21.24 19.61 23.43
C GLU A 216 19.78 19.12 23.26
N ILE A 217 19.47 18.21 22.31
CA ILE A 217 18.11 17.79 22.04
C ILE A 217 17.77 16.50 22.80
N GLU A 218 16.68 16.49 23.57
CA GLU A 218 16.31 15.42 24.51
C GLU A 218 16.08 14.04 23.83
N SER A 219 15.66 14.00 22.56
CA SER A 219 15.39 12.74 21.86
C SER A 219 15.52 12.86 20.34
N ARG A 220 15.83 11.74 19.66
CA ARG A 220 15.85 11.66 18.21
C ARG A 220 14.51 12.08 17.60
N ARG A 221 13.39 11.76 18.25
CA ARG A 221 12.05 12.16 17.76
C ARG A 221 11.88 13.69 17.77
N ALA A 222 12.31 14.34 18.85
CA ALA A 222 12.26 15.81 18.95
C ALA A 222 13.16 16.44 17.88
N PHE A 223 14.38 15.91 17.67
CA PHE A 223 15.27 16.33 16.60
C PHE A 223 14.65 16.21 15.21
N SER A 224 14.05 15.06 14.89
CA SER A 224 13.41 14.83 13.60
C SER A 224 12.24 15.80 13.35
N ASN A 225 11.42 16.05 14.37
CA ASN A 225 10.32 16.99 14.28
C ASN A 225 10.81 18.44 14.03
N ASP A 226 11.83 18.86 14.74
CA ASP A 226 12.44 20.18 14.56
C ASP A 226 13.08 20.32 13.17
N TRP A 227 13.78 19.29 12.69
CA TRP A 227 14.33 19.27 11.35
C TRP A 227 13.25 19.42 10.27
N VAL A 228 12.14 18.68 10.37
CA VAL A 228 11.01 18.80 9.42
C VAL A 228 10.48 20.22 9.39
N GLN A 229 10.29 20.87 10.56
CA GLN A 229 9.80 22.25 10.64
C GLN A 229 10.80 23.23 9.99
N ARG A 230 12.11 23.07 10.28
CA ARG A 230 13.16 23.91 9.68
C ARG A 230 13.25 23.73 8.17
N ASN A 231 13.21 22.50 7.68
CA ASN A 231 13.26 22.20 6.25
C ASN A 231 12.09 22.87 5.51
N ARG A 232 10.88 22.79 6.08
CA ARG A 232 9.69 23.48 5.54
C ARG A 232 9.86 25.00 5.54
N ALA A 233 10.28 25.59 6.66
CA ALA A 233 10.46 27.04 6.76
C ALA A 233 11.50 27.56 5.76
N ARG A 234 12.55 26.78 5.48
CA ARG A 234 13.53 27.10 4.44
C ARG A 234 12.93 27.06 3.04
N LEU A 235 12.12 26.04 2.71
CA LEU A 235 11.42 26.00 1.42
C LEU A 235 10.54 27.24 1.22
N GLU A 236 9.76 27.61 2.24
CA GLU A 236 8.88 28.78 2.22
C GLU A 236 9.63 30.11 2.08
N SER A 237 10.82 30.23 2.68
CA SER A 237 11.57 31.50 2.71
C SER A 237 12.63 31.64 1.63
N GLU A 238 13.17 30.53 1.10
CA GLU A 238 14.33 30.55 0.20
C GLU A 238 14.00 30.04 -1.22
N VAL A 239 12.89 29.30 -1.39
CA VAL A 239 12.52 28.66 -2.67
C VAL A 239 11.16 29.14 -3.18
N LEU A 240 10.14 29.20 -2.31
CA LEU A 240 8.77 29.59 -2.68
C LEU A 240 8.58 31.11 -2.52
N ASP A 241 7.51 31.63 -3.11
CA ASP A 241 7.17 33.06 -3.03
C ASP A 241 6.64 33.49 -1.65
N GLY A 242 6.50 32.56 -0.72
CA GLY A 242 6.02 32.78 0.65
C GLY A 242 5.52 31.51 1.33
N PRO A 243 4.79 31.67 2.44
CA PRO A 243 4.23 30.55 3.18
C PRO A 243 3.30 29.70 2.30
N MET A 244 3.35 28.39 2.49
CA MET A 244 2.43 27.47 1.83
C MET A 244 1.03 27.55 2.45
N GLU A 245 0.02 27.48 1.60
CA GLU A 245 -1.34 27.09 2.01
C GLU A 245 -1.34 25.64 2.51
N ALA A 246 -2.34 25.27 3.31
CA ALA A 246 -2.41 23.92 3.86
C ALA A 246 -3.85 23.45 4.04
N SER A 247 -4.10 22.14 3.87
CA SER A 247 -5.31 21.50 4.37
C SER A 247 -5.42 21.63 5.90
N SER A 248 -6.61 21.46 6.45
CA SER A 248 -6.90 21.68 7.87
C SER A 248 -5.92 20.96 8.83
N ASN A 249 -5.48 19.75 8.47
CA ASN A 249 -4.52 18.96 9.25
C ASN A 249 -3.07 19.05 8.71
N GLY A 250 -2.83 19.83 7.64
CA GLY A 250 -1.53 19.97 7.00
C GLY A 250 -1.02 18.75 6.26
N ARG A 251 -1.90 17.78 5.95
CA ARG A 251 -1.55 16.58 5.16
C ARG A 251 -1.16 16.97 3.74
N VAL A 252 -1.84 17.95 3.15
CA VAL A 252 -1.48 18.58 1.88
C VAL A 252 -1.09 20.03 2.14
N ARG A 253 0.03 20.44 1.53
CA ARG A 253 0.51 21.83 1.53
C ARG A 253 0.86 22.23 0.11
N TRP A 254 0.55 23.49 -0.26
CA TRP A 254 0.86 23.96 -1.60
C TRP A 254 1.28 25.43 -1.61
N GLY A 255 2.06 25.78 -2.62
CA GLY A 255 2.57 27.11 -2.85
C GLY A 255 3.13 27.21 -4.27
N ARG A 256 3.87 28.27 -4.53
CA ARG A 256 4.46 28.50 -5.85
C ARG A 256 5.79 29.26 -5.74
N ALA A 257 6.60 29.13 -6.77
CA ALA A 257 7.74 30.00 -7.05
C ALA A 257 7.55 30.53 -8.47
N GLY A 258 7.13 31.81 -8.63
CA GLY A 258 6.77 32.38 -9.92
C GLY A 258 5.68 31.58 -10.65
N ASP A 259 6.04 31.01 -11.77
CA ASP A 259 5.21 30.21 -12.67
C ASP A 259 5.27 28.68 -12.42
N ILE A 260 5.94 28.23 -11.36
CA ILE A 260 6.02 26.82 -10.97
C ILE A 260 5.24 26.56 -9.68
N GLY A 261 4.31 25.62 -9.73
CA GLY A 261 3.56 25.13 -8.57
C GLY A 261 4.36 24.11 -7.76
N TYR A 262 4.11 24.08 -6.45
CA TYR A 262 4.63 23.07 -5.53
C TYR A 262 3.51 22.54 -4.64
N VAL A 263 3.41 21.22 -4.54
CA VAL A 263 2.42 20.54 -3.70
C VAL A 263 3.13 19.41 -2.94
N ALA A 264 3.10 19.46 -1.61
CA ALA A 264 3.58 18.37 -0.75
C ALA A 264 2.39 17.57 -0.23
N ILE A 265 2.40 16.24 -0.43
CA ILE A 265 1.36 15.31 0.05
C ILE A 265 2.03 14.29 0.98
N ASN A 266 1.73 14.37 2.28
CA ASN A 266 2.47 13.64 3.32
C ASN A 266 1.78 12.34 3.79
N GLY A 267 0.80 11.84 3.06
CA GLY A 267 0.10 10.57 3.30
C GLY A 267 -1.05 10.39 2.32
N MET A 268 -1.49 9.15 2.16
CA MET A 268 -2.65 8.76 1.34
C MET A 268 -3.82 8.31 2.22
N GLU A 269 -3.92 8.87 3.41
CA GLU A 269 -4.97 8.61 4.40
C GLU A 269 -5.09 9.79 5.38
N ALA A 270 -6.12 9.75 6.23
CA ALA A 270 -6.32 10.71 7.32
C ALA A 270 -6.32 12.18 6.84
N PHE A 271 -7.02 12.47 5.75
CA PHE A 271 -7.24 13.84 5.28
C PHE A 271 -8.21 14.62 6.17
N ALA A 272 -9.03 13.90 6.95
CA ALA A 272 -9.76 14.42 8.10
C ALA A 272 -9.43 13.54 9.33
N GLU A 273 -9.73 14.06 10.54
CA GLU A 273 -9.50 13.34 11.79
C GLU A 273 -10.47 12.15 11.87
N ASP A 274 -9.96 10.96 12.20
CA ASP A 274 -10.71 9.70 12.28
C ASP A 274 -11.58 9.39 11.04
N ALA A 275 -11.09 9.79 9.86
CA ALA A 275 -11.82 9.63 8.61
C ALA A 275 -11.92 8.16 8.20
N THR A 276 -13.10 7.77 7.72
CA THR A 276 -13.27 6.56 6.93
C THR A 276 -12.72 6.76 5.52
N LEU A 277 -12.47 5.68 4.78
CA LEU A 277 -12.02 5.78 3.38
C LEU A 277 -12.94 6.66 2.51
N ASN A 278 -14.26 6.58 2.68
CA ASN A 278 -15.20 7.45 1.96
C ASN A 278 -14.97 8.94 2.29
N GLN A 279 -14.78 9.26 3.57
CA GLN A 279 -14.51 10.63 4.01
C GLN A 279 -13.16 11.14 3.53
N ASP A 280 -12.14 10.28 3.50
CA ASP A 280 -10.83 10.61 2.94
C ASP A 280 -10.92 10.90 1.44
N LEU A 281 -11.69 10.12 0.67
CA LEU A 281 -11.90 10.35 -0.75
C LEU A 281 -12.65 11.66 -1.04
N GLU A 282 -13.67 12.00 -0.24
CA GLU A 282 -14.39 13.28 -0.34
C GLU A 282 -13.47 14.46 0.02
N ALA A 283 -12.66 14.30 1.07
CA ALA A 283 -11.73 15.32 1.52
C ALA A 283 -10.62 15.57 0.49
N VAL A 284 -9.99 14.50 -0.04
CA VAL A 284 -8.93 14.63 -1.03
C VAL A 284 -9.41 15.24 -2.32
N GLU A 285 -10.61 14.88 -2.82
CA GLU A 285 -11.23 15.51 -4.00
C GLU A 285 -11.40 17.03 -3.79
N THR A 286 -11.89 17.43 -2.62
CA THR A 286 -12.09 18.83 -2.27
C THR A 286 -10.75 19.57 -2.22
N ILE A 287 -9.76 19.02 -1.52
CA ILE A 287 -8.44 19.63 -1.32
C ILE A 287 -7.69 19.73 -2.66
N LEU A 288 -7.61 18.64 -3.42
CA LEU A 288 -6.88 18.64 -4.69
C LEU A 288 -7.56 19.51 -5.75
N SER A 289 -8.89 19.56 -5.78
CA SER A 289 -9.62 20.53 -6.61
C SER A 289 -9.27 21.98 -6.28
N GLN A 290 -9.08 22.30 -4.99
CA GLN A 290 -8.61 23.63 -4.58
C GLN A 290 -7.17 23.88 -5.02
N VAL A 291 -6.25 22.95 -4.74
CA VAL A 291 -4.84 23.02 -5.15
C VAL A 291 -4.70 23.28 -6.64
N VAL A 292 -5.43 22.52 -7.47
CA VAL A 292 -5.39 22.66 -8.93
C VAL A 292 -5.92 24.02 -9.38
N ARG A 293 -6.96 24.56 -8.75
CA ARG A 293 -7.47 25.90 -9.07
C ARG A 293 -6.48 27.01 -8.68
N ASP A 294 -5.87 26.91 -7.50
CA ASP A 294 -4.91 27.90 -7.01
C ASP A 294 -3.61 27.94 -7.85
N LEU A 295 -3.24 26.80 -8.44
CA LEU A 295 -2.04 26.65 -9.25
C LEU A 295 -2.34 26.55 -10.77
N ALA A 296 -3.58 26.83 -11.21
CA ALA A 296 -4.01 26.65 -12.60
C ALA A 296 -3.22 27.49 -13.61
N ASP A 297 -2.70 28.63 -13.21
CA ASP A 297 -1.93 29.57 -14.03
C ASP A 297 -0.42 29.26 -14.07
N THR A 298 0.10 28.34 -13.24
CA THR A 298 1.51 27.91 -13.29
C THR A 298 1.79 27.11 -14.59
N ASP A 299 3.03 27.08 -15.04
CA ASP A 299 3.45 26.41 -16.27
C ASP A 299 3.87 24.95 -16.05
N ALA A 300 4.29 24.62 -14.83
CA ALA A 300 4.60 23.27 -14.39
C ALA A 300 4.31 23.13 -12.87
N MET A 301 4.32 21.88 -12.37
CA MET A 301 4.08 21.59 -10.96
C MET A 301 5.05 20.52 -10.45
N ILE A 302 5.57 20.69 -9.24
CA ILE A 302 6.24 19.64 -8.47
C ILE A 302 5.22 19.06 -7.49
N VAL A 303 4.99 17.75 -7.55
CA VAL A 303 4.19 16.98 -6.57
C VAL A 303 5.17 16.17 -5.73
N ASP A 304 5.35 16.60 -4.50
CA ASP A 304 6.32 16.06 -3.56
C ASP A 304 5.66 15.04 -2.64
N VAL A 305 6.03 13.78 -2.80
CA VAL A 305 5.64 12.64 -1.95
C VAL A 305 6.86 12.02 -1.24
N ALA A 306 7.96 12.77 -1.15
CA ALA A 306 9.20 12.30 -0.58
C ALA A 306 9.11 11.90 0.91
N PHE A 307 8.08 12.36 1.63
CA PHE A 307 7.81 12.01 3.03
C PHE A 307 6.54 11.18 3.21
N ASN A 308 5.94 10.70 2.13
CA ASN A 308 4.69 9.97 2.14
C ASN A 308 4.92 8.46 2.34
N GLN A 309 4.41 7.89 3.42
CA GLN A 309 4.55 6.48 3.74
C GLN A 309 3.38 5.61 3.27
N GLY A 310 2.41 6.20 2.56
CA GLY A 310 1.26 5.48 2.02
C GLY A 310 -0.05 5.80 2.72
N GLY A 311 -0.95 4.85 2.75
CA GLY A 311 -2.34 4.88 3.18
C GLY A 311 -3.19 4.02 2.25
N TYR A 312 -4.29 4.54 1.72
CA TYR A 312 -5.21 3.81 0.84
C TYR A 312 -4.86 3.95 -0.64
N ASP A 313 -4.87 2.83 -1.37
CA ASP A 313 -4.66 2.80 -2.83
C ASP A 313 -5.72 3.61 -3.59
N GLU A 314 -6.97 3.56 -3.14
CA GLU A 314 -8.06 4.34 -3.72
C GLU A 314 -7.82 5.84 -3.62
N VAL A 315 -7.21 6.29 -2.52
CA VAL A 315 -6.82 7.69 -2.34
C VAL A 315 -5.66 8.05 -3.25
N ALA A 316 -4.67 7.16 -3.39
CA ALA A 316 -3.55 7.34 -4.33
C ALA A 316 -4.03 7.52 -5.77
N LEU A 317 -4.97 6.68 -6.22
CA LEU A 317 -5.61 6.80 -7.54
C LEU A 317 -6.46 8.08 -7.67
N ALA A 318 -7.17 8.48 -6.61
CA ALA A 318 -7.96 9.72 -6.59
C ALA A 318 -7.07 10.97 -6.69
N VAL A 319 -5.92 10.99 -6.03
CA VAL A 319 -4.92 12.06 -6.19
C VAL A 319 -4.40 12.11 -7.63
N ALA A 320 -4.00 10.96 -8.20
CA ALA A 320 -3.50 10.87 -9.57
C ALA A 320 -4.55 11.30 -10.62
N ALA A 321 -5.84 11.11 -10.33
CA ALA A 321 -6.96 11.49 -11.21
C ALA A 321 -6.96 12.97 -11.60
N HIS A 322 -6.43 13.86 -10.74
CA HIS A 322 -6.29 15.29 -11.01
C HIS A 322 -5.22 15.64 -12.06
N PHE A 323 -4.42 14.67 -12.49
CA PHE A 323 -3.33 14.84 -13.47
C PHE A 323 -3.56 14.08 -14.77
N ALA A 324 -4.62 13.27 -14.87
CA ALA A 324 -4.93 12.45 -16.03
C ALA A 324 -5.81 13.20 -17.05
N ALA A 325 -5.47 13.08 -18.34
CA ALA A 325 -6.29 13.61 -19.44
C ALA A 325 -7.41 12.63 -19.85
N GLU A 326 -7.13 11.34 -19.79
CA GLU A 326 -8.00 10.24 -20.18
C GLU A 326 -7.81 9.04 -19.24
N PRO A 327 -8.72 8.07 -19.18
CA PRO A 327 -8.53 6.86 -18.39
C PRO A 327 -7.28 6.12 -18.84
N THR A 328 -6.36 5.90 -17.91
CA THR A 328 -5.04 5.31 -18.17
C THR A 328 -4.81 4.14 -17.22
N LEU A 329 -4.37 2.99 -17.74
CA LEU A 329 -3.97 1.85 -16.91
C LEU A 329 -2.81 2.29 -16.01
N ALA A 330 -3.00 2.16 -14.71
CA ALA A 330 -2.01 2.52 -13.70
C ALA A 330 -1.15 1.33 -13.30
N LEU A 331 -1.82 0.24 -12.96
CA LEU A 331 -1.20 -0.97 -12.45
C LEU A 331 -2.13 -2.17 -12.60
N THR A 332 -1.56 -3.34 -12.44
CA THR A 332 -2.30 -4.58 -12.17
C THR A 332 -1.87 -5.16 -10.84
N LYS A 333 -2.77 -5.92 -10.19
CA LYS A 333 -2.42 -6.69 -9.00
C LYS A 333 -3.04 -8.07 -9.02
N GLU A 334 -2.33 -9.03 -8.46
CA GLU A 334 -2.76 -10.43 -8.32
C GLU A 334 -2.45 -10.90 -6.89
N THR A 335 -3.40 -11.59 -6.29
CA THR A 335 -3.19 -12.19 -4.97
C THR A 335 -2.40 -13.48 -5.11
N HIS A 336 -1.38 -13.68 -4.29
CA HIS A 336 -0.59 -14.92 -4.26
C HIS A 336 -1.48 -16.14 -4.00
N GLY A 337 -1.25 -17.22 -4.75
CA GLY A 337 -2.06 -18.44 -4.64
C GLY A 337 -3.47 -18.36 -5.24
N ALA A 338 -3.86 -17.22 -5.82
CA ALA A 338 -5.12 -17.11 -6.54
C ALA A 338 -5.10 -17.93 -7.84
N PRO A 339 -6.28 -18.36 -8.35
CA PRO A 339 -6.35 -19.05 -9.63
C PRO A 339 -5.80 -18.18 -10.77
N SER A 340 -5.13 -18.80 -11.73
CA SER A 340 -4.61 -18.12 -12.92
C SER A 340 -5.69 -17.26 -13.61
N GLY A 341 -5.36 -15.99 -13.89
CA GLY A 341 -6.28 -15.01 -14.49
C GLY A 341 -7.15 -14.26 -13.47
N ALA A 342 -6.77 -14.28 -12.20
CA ALA A 342 -7.39 -13.46 -11.14
C ALA A 342 -6.83 -12.03 -11.07
N GLU A 343 -5.93 -11.67 -11.99
CA GLU A 343 -5.35 -10.33 -12.07
C GLU A 343 -6.43 -9.25 -12.20
N GLN A 344 -6.27 -8.17 -11.44
CA GLN A 344 -7.15 -7.00 -11.44
C GLN A 344 -6.41 -5.80 -12.00
N SER A 345 -7.06 -5.06 -12.90
CA SER A 345 -6.49 -3.85 -13.51
C SER A 345 -7.07 -2.60 -12.84
N PHE A 346 -6.20 -1.64 -12.54
CA PHE A 346 -6.53 -0.37 -11.90
C PHE A 346 -6.18 0.78 -12.84
N TYR A 347 -7.08 1.75 -12.93
CA TYR A 347 -6.98 2.86 -13.87
C TYR A 347 -6.98 4.19 -13.16
N VAL A 348 -6.16 5.13 -13.60
CA VAL A 348 -6.35 6.54 -13.28
C VAL A 348 -7.51 7.05 -14.13
N VAL A 349 -8.64 7.32 -13.49
CA VAL A 349 -9.83 7.90 -14.16
C VAL A 349 -9.85 9.40 -13.89
N PRO A 350 -9.88 10.27 -14.93
CA PRO A 350 -9.75 11.71 -14.78
C PRO A 350 -10.78 12.33 -13.82
N ALA A 351 -10.32 13.13 -12.87
CA ALA A 351 -11.17 13.98 -12.03
C ALA A 351 -11.83 15.10 -12.86
N GLU A 352 -12.81 15.82 -12.30
CA GLU A 352 -13.44 16.97 -12.96
C GLU A 352 -12.46 18.16 -13.06
N VAL A 353 -11.76 18.48 -11.97
CA VAL A 353 -10.78 19.56 -11.90
C VAL A 353 -9.38 18.99 -12.08
N ARG A 354 -8.67 19.40 -13.15
CA ARG A 354 -7.43 18.74 -13.58
C ARG A 354 -6.33 19.73 -13.91
N TYR A 355 -5.08 19.32 -13.61
CA TYR A 355 -3.86 19.98 -14.04
C TYR A 355 -3.15 19.14 -15.10
N LEU A 356 -3.18 19.57 -16.36
CA LEU A 356 -2.69 18.79 -17.50
C LEU A 356 -1.37 19.33 -18.10
N LYS A 357 -0.72 20.26 -17.41
CA LYS A 357 0.60 20.78 -17.77
C LYS A 357 1.69 19.85 -17.19
N PRO A 358 2.98 20.06 -17.51
CA PRO A 358 4.07 19.23 -17.01
C PRO A 358 4.09 19.11 -15.49
N VAL A 359 4.26 17.88 -14.99
CA VAL A 359 4.36 17.56 -13.57
C VAL A 359 5.65 16.79 -13.31
N VAL A 360 6.31 17.12 -12.20
CA VAL A 360 7.42 16.33 -11.64
C VAL A 360 6.97 15.72 -10.34
N VAL A 361 6.97 14.38 -10.24
CA VAL A 361 6.75 13.67 -8.96
C VAL A 361 8.10 13.49 -8.30
N LEU A 362 8.21 13.94 -7.04
CA LEU A 362 9.44 13.84 -6.24
C LEU A 362 9.30 12.78 -5.16
N THR A 363 10.20 11.80 -5.14
CA THR A 363 10.19 10.65 -4.21
C THR A 363 11.49 10.52 -3.42
N SER A 364 11.44 9.74 -2.35
CA SER A 364 12.61 9.31 -1.58
C SER A 364 12.45 7.86 -1.09
N ASP A 365 13.40 7.35 -0.32
CA ASP A 365 13.30 6.05 0.34
C ASP A 365 12.25 5.99 1.47
N VAL A 366 11.59 7.12 1.77
CA VAL A 366 10.42 7.19 2.65
C VAL A 366 9.13 6.86 1.91
N THR A 367 9.08 7.20 0.60
CA THR A 367 7.91 6.94 -0.26
C THR A 367 7.61 5.45 -0.33
N ALA A 368 6.44 5.02 0.20
CA ALA A 368 6.09 3.61 0.37
C ALA A 368 4.60 3.33 0.20
N SER A 369 4.23 2.06 -0.04
CA SER A 369 2.85 1.56 -0.05
C SER A 369 1.98 2.37 -1.03
N ALA A 370 0.81 2.85 -0.66
CA ALA A 370 -0.05 3.65 -1.54
C ALA A 370 0.64 4.89 -2.15
N ALA A 371 1.71 5.43 -1.56
CA ALA A 371 2.52 6.48 -2.21
C ALA A 371 3.35 5.94 -3.37
N GLU A 372 3.71 4.67 -3.36
CA GLU A 372 4.34 3.98 -4.50
C GLU A 372 3.29 3.66 -5.56
N VAL A 373 2.07 3.27 -5.17
CA VAL A 373 0.91 3.13 -6.07
C VAL A 373 0.60 4.46 -6.77
N PHE A 374 0.60 5.58 -6.03
CA PHE A 374 0.51 6.92 -6.61
C PHE A 374 1.64 7.19 -7.61
N THR A 375 2.89 6.87 -7.24
CA THR A 375 4.06 7.09 -8.10
C THR A 375 3.96 6.25 -9.40
N MET A 376 3.55 4.99 -9.32
CA MET A 376 3.24 4.13 -10.47
C MET A 376 2.18 4.76 -11.38
N SER A 377 1.06 5.18 -10.76
CA SER A 377 -0.08 5.80 -11.44
C SER A 377 0.32 7.07 -12.19
N MET A 378 1.11 7.92 -11.55
CA MET A 378 1.60 9.16 -12.17
C MET A 378 2.58 8.89 -13.33
N ARG A 379 3.45 7.89 -13.20
CA ARG A 379 4.40 7.50 -14.27
C ARG A 379 3.70 6.99 -15.53
N ALA A 380 2.50 6.45 -15.43
CA ALA A 380 1.69 6.06 -16.57
C ALA A 380 1.15 7.27 -17.36
N LEU A 381 1.21 8.49 -16.81
CA LEU A 381 0.69 9.70 -17.44
C LEU A 381 1.78 10.39 -18.28
N PRO A 382 1.49 10.79 -19.54
CA PRO A 382 2.49 11.29 -20.46
C PRO A 382 3.10 12.66 -20.09
N SER A 383 2.42 13.45 -19.23
CA SER A 383 2.89 14.76 -18.78
C SER A 383 3.78 14.71 -17.53
N VAL A 384 4.04 13.51 -17.00
CA VAL A 384 4.73 13.32 -15.73
C VAL A 384 6.17 12.87 -15.93
N THR A 385 7.07 13.41 -15.11
CA THR A 385 8.46 12.98 -14.96
C THR A 385 8.69 12.57 -13.50
N HIS A 386 9.30 11.43 -13.25
CA HIS A 386 9.65 10.97 -11.91
C HIS A 386 11.08 11.41 -11.56
N ALA A 387 11.24 12.10 -10.43
CA ALA A 387 12.51 12.62 -9.91
C ALA A 387 12.73 12.22 -8.45
N GLY A 388 13.96 12.35 -7.97
CA GLY A 388 14.32 12.10 -6.57
C GLY A 388 15.18 10.86 -6.36
N ALA A 389 14.92 10.11 -5.31
CA ALA A 389 15.54 8.81 -5.04
C ALA A 389 14.55 7.65 -5.26
N PRO A 390 15.04 6.41 -5.41
CA PRO A 390 14.19 5.24 -5.47
C PRO A 390 13.21 5.17 -4.30
N THR A 391 11.98 4.75 -4.54
CA THR A 391 10.99 4.51 -3.50
C THR A 391 11.37 3.31 -2.63
N ARG A 392 10.60 3.00 -1.60
CA ARG A 392 10.95 1.96 -0.61
C ARG A 392 10.94 0.55 -1.19
N GLY A 393 10.05 0.26 -2.13
CA GLY A 393 9.79 -1.08 -2.65
C GLY A 393 8.97 -1.92 -1.67
N ALA A 394 7.83 -1.41 -1.25
CA ALA A 394 6.86 -2.05 -0.38
C ALA A 394 5.45 -1.72 -0.88
N PHE A 395 4.98 -2.47 -1.87
CA PHE A 395 3.75 -2.20 -2.62
C PHE A 395 2.56 -3.03 -2.17
N SER A 396 2.83 -4.32 -1.84
CA SER A 396 1.76 -5.26 -1.49
C SER A 396 0.84 -4.66 -0.44
N ASP A 397 -0.45 -4.86 -0.59
CA ASP A 397 -1.34 -4.63 0.53
C ASP A 397 -1.00 -5.56 1.71
N VAL A 398 -1.44 -5.21 2.89
CA VAL A 398 -1.05 -5.86 4.14
C VAL A 398 -2.06 -6.95 4.50
N LEU A 399 -1.63 -8.21 4.48
CA LEU A 399 -2.43 -9.31 5.04
C LEU A 399 -2.13 -9.46 6.54
N ILE A 400 -3.13 -9.20 7.37
CA ILE A 400 -3.03 -9.33 8.83
C ILE A 400 -3.36 -10.76 9.23
N GLN A 401 -2.54 -11.33 10.13
CA GLN A 401 -2.74 -12.68 10.68
C GLN A 401 -2.58 -12.67 12.20
N VAL A 402 -3.53 -13.28 12.90
CA VAL A 402 -3.48 -13.48 14.35
C VAL A 402 -2.85 -14.82 14.67
N LEU A 403 -1.82 -14.82 15.52
CA LEU A 403 -1.13 -16.04 15.95
C LEU A 403 -1.83 -16.66 17.20
N PRO A 404 -1.69 -17.98 17.42
CA PRO A 404 -2.41 -18.66 18.50
C PRO A 404 -2.19 -18.12 19.90
N ASN A 405 -1.03 -17.52 20.19
CA ASN A 405 -0.70 -16.90 21.48
C ASN A 405 -1.17 -15.44 21.59
N GLY A 406 -1.86 -14.90 20.57
CA GLY A 406 -2.37 -13.53 20.53
C GLY A 406 -1.36 -12.52 19.97
N TRP A 407 -0.19 -12.95 19.52
CA TRP A 407 0.69 -12.10 18.70
C TRP A 407 0.05 -11.87 17.34
N MET A 408 0.47 -10.82 16.66
CA MET A 408 0.00 -10.52 15.30
C MET A 408 1.18 -10.43 14.36
N MET A 409 0.95 -10.81 13.10
CA MET A 409 1.89 -10.56 12.02
C MET A 409 1.18 -9.95 10.83
N THR A 410 1.92 -9.20 10.04
CA THR A 410 1.50 -8.74 8.72
C THR A 410 2.45 -9.31 7.68
N LEU A 411 1.96 -9.55 6.48
CA LEU A 411 2.76 -10.06 5.37
C LEU A 411 2.24 -9.53 4.03
N SER A 412 3.13 -9.56 3.03
CA SER A 412 2.85 -9.19 1.65
C SER A 412 2.33 -10.40 0.88
N ASN A 413 1.05 -10.40 0.48
CA ASN A 413 0.42 -11.48 -0.27
C ASN A 413 -0.07 -11.07 -1.67
N GLU A 414 0.09 -9.84 -2.06
CA GLU A 414 -0.34 -9.31 -3.34
C GLU A 414 0.85 -8.83 -4.19
N VAL A 415 0.83 -9.17 -5.47
CA VAL A 415 1.86 -8.81 -6.44
C VAL A 415 1.36 -7.66 -7.28
N TYR A 416 2.00 -6.50 -7.18
CA TYR A 416 1.71 -5.30 -7.95
C TYR A 416 2.69 -5.16 -9.12
N GLN A 417 2.16 -4.89 -10.30
CA GLN A 417 2.96 -4.58 -11.49
C GLN A 417 2.49 -3.27 -12.08
N ASP A 418 3.41 -2.47 -12.63
CA ASP A 418 3.04 -1.26 -13.35
C ASP A 418 2.37 -1.55 -14.69
N ALA A 419 1.99 -0.50 -15.43
CA ALA A 419 1.32 -0.64 -16.73
C ALA A 419 2.15 -1.39 -17.79
N GLU A 420 3.46 -1.47 -17.63
CA GLU A 420 4.40 -2.21 -18.48
C GLU A 420 4.63 -3.65 -17.97
N GLY A 421 4.06 -4.05 -16.83
CA GLY A 421 4.22 -5.36 -16.21
C GLY A 421 5.49 -5.50 -15.37
N GLU A 422 6.13 -4.38 -14.98
CA GLU A 422 7.32 -4.39 -14.14
C GLU A 422 6.95 -4.51 -12.65
N LEU A 423 7.64 -5.42 -11.96
CA LEU A 423 7.55 -5.63 -10.51
C LEU A 423 8.58 -4.74 -9.79
N TRP A 424 8.11 -3.80 -8.96
CA TRP A 424 8.96 -2.88 -8.20
C TRP A 424 9.12 -3.25 -6.72
N GLU A 425 8.43 -4.28 -6.25
CA GLU A 425 8.58 -4.80 -4.89
C GLU A 425 10.06 -5.01 -4.52
N ARG A 426 10.46 -4.76 -3.28
CA ARG A 426 11.82 -4.83 -2.76
C ARG A 426 12.78 -3.75 -3.28
N ARG A 427 12.77 -3.43 -4.58
CA ARG A 427 13.75 -2.53 -5.23
C ARG A 427 13.33 -1.07 -5.29
N GLY A 428 12.03 -0.78 -5.18
CA GLY A 428 11.45 0.55 -5.36
C GLY A 428 11.48 1.05 -6.81
N ILE A 429 10.59 2.00 -7.12
CA ILE A 429 10.54 2.64 -8.43
C ILE A 429 11.77 3.53 -8.60
N GLN A 430 12.52 3.32 -9.68
CA GLN A 430 13.71 4.10 -9.99
C GLN A 430 13.33 5.42 -10.69
N PRO A 431 13.79 6.59 -10.22
CA PRO A 431 13.48 7.86 -10.84
C PRO A 431 14.21 8.02 -12.18
N GLU A 432 13.58 8.71 -13.15
CA GLU A 432 14.18 9.12 -14.42
C GLU A 432 15.19 10.25 -14.23
N ALA A 433 14.93 11.14 -13.28
CA ALA A 433 15.80 12.23 -12.90
C ALA A 433 16.29 12.05 -11.45
N PRO A 434 17.41 11.34 -11.23
CA PRO A 434 17.87 11.02 -9.87
C PRO A 434 18.44 12.24 -9.14
N PHE A 435 18.13 12.34 -7.84
CA PHE A 435 18.68 13.29 -6.87
C PHE A 435 19.10 12.55 -5.61
N ALA A 436 20.16 13.02 -4.96
CA ALA A 436 20.53 12.56 -3.64
C ALA A 436 19.60 13.23 -2.61
N MET A 437 18.56 12.50 -2.18
CA MET A 437 17.55 13.01 -1.26
C MET A 437 18.02 13.06 0.17
N PHE A 438 18.68 12.00 0.63
CA PHE A 438 19.28 11.90 1.96
C PHE A 438 20.57 11.10 1.86
N SER A 439 21.61 11.54 2.57
CA SER A 439 22.88 10.80 2.70
C SER A 439 23.41 10.93 4.13
N GLU A 440 24.33 10.06 4.50
CA GLU A 440 24.89 10.06 5.85
C GLU A 440 25.49 11.44 6.21
N GLY A 441 24.93 12.06 7.25
CA GLY A 441 25.32 13.40 7.70
C GLY A 441 24.76 14.57 6.89
N ASP A 442 24.00 14.31 5.81
CA ASP A 442 23.37 15.35 4.98
C ASP A 442 21.83 15.18 4.95
N LEU A 443 21.16 16.14 5.57
CA LEU A 443 19.70 16.25 5.61
C LEU A 443 19.15 17.32 4.65
N ASP A 444 20.02 18.03 3.92
CA ASP A 444 19.62 19.12 3.03
C ASP A 444 19.25 18.63 1.61
N GLY A 445 19.51 17.37 1.28
CA GLY A 445 19.31 16.83 -0.06
C GLY A 445 17.89 17.01 -0.61
N HIS A 446 16.85 16.85 0.21
CA HIS A 446 15.48 17.13 -0.19
C HIS A 446 15.28 18.61 -0.56
N PHE A 447 15.75 19.52 0.28
CA PHE A 447 15.67 20.97 0.02
C PHE A 447 16.39 21.35 -1.28
N GLU A 448 17.61 20.84 -1.46
CA GLU A 448 18.40 21.08 -2.67
C GLU A 448 17.76 20.49 -3.93
N ALA A 449 17.13 19.32 -3.84
CA ALA A 449 16.39 18.71 -4.95
C ALA A 449 15.22 19.59 -5.39
N VAL A 450 14.39 20.06 -4.44
CA VAL A 450 13.27 20.98 -4.74
C VAL A 450 13.78 22.26 -5.36
N ARG A 451 14.82 22.87 -4.79
CA ARG A 451 15.42 24.11 -5.30
C ARG A 451 15.95 23.95 -6.72
N GLU A 452 16.65 22.87 -6.98
CA GLU A 452 17.20 22.58 -8.33
C GLU A 452 16.10 22.29 -9.34
N LEU A 453 15.06 21.53 -8.96
CA LEU A 453 13.90 21.28 -9.83
C LEU A 453 13.19 22.58 -10.21
N MET A 454 12.96 23.49 -9.24
CA MET A 454 12.39 24.81 -9.52
C MET A 454 13.21 25.57 -10.57
N MET A 455 14.54 25.64 -10.39
CA MET A 455 15.43 26.31 -11.35
C MET A 455 15.40 25.65 -12.75
N ARG A 456 15.36 24.32 -12.81
CA ARG A 456 15.31 23.58 -14.10
C ARG A 456 14.00 23.81 -14.84
N LEU A 457 12.88 23.93 -14.10
CA LEU A 457 11.57 24.16 -14.69
C LEU A 457 11.43 25.62 -15.18
N HIS A 458 11.87 26.62 -14.41
CA HIS A 458 11.94 28.01 -14.88
C HIS A 458 12.83 28.22 -16.11
N GLY A 459 13.90 27.47 -16.27
CA GLY A 459 14.79 27.57 -17.42
C GLY A 459 14.25 26.92 -18.72
N ARG A 460 13.08 26.29 -18.66
CA ARG A 460 12.40 25.65 -19.82
C ARG A 460 11.20 26.46 -20.32
N SER A 461 10.75 27.48 -19.59
CA SER A 461 9.64 28.41 -19.91
C SER A 461 10.08 29.54 -20.85
#